data_453938826622a6cf930fc15af88ea7e5
#
_entry.id   453938826622a6cf930fc15af88ea7e5
#
_cell.length_a   1.000
_cell.length_b   1.000
_cell.length_c   1.000
_cell.angle_alpha   90.00
_cell.angle_beta   90.00
_cell.angle_gamma   90.00
#
_symmetry.space_group_name_H-M   'P 1'
#
loop_
_entity.id
_entity.type
_entity.pdbx_description
1 polymer ?
#
loop_
_entity_poly.entity_id
_entity_poly.type
_entity_poly.pdbx_seq_one_letter_code
_entity_poly.pdbx_strand_id
1 'polypeptide(L)'
;MRHALSMAAALVAFACGGDARAEVKDQAANGFTVENSEWVDADPQTAWTALVEDVGQWWPAAHTWWGDSTKLSISPVAGGCFCEIDGVRQAWHMTIAFVDPGKLLRMTGGLGPMQGMGLNGALEWRLAEENGGTRIVLWYRAGGYTPDDLARFAPMVDRVQAQQLGGLAAHLRKRSASGKQ
;
A
#
# COMPACT_ATOMS: atom_id res chain seq x y z
N MET A 1 12.43 -58.31 -31.60
CA MET A 1 11.36 -57.44 -31.04
C MET A 1 11.99 -56.45 -30.08
N ARG A 2 12.10 -55.17 -30.49
CA ARG A 2 12.72 -54.11 -29.69
C ARG A 2 11.60 -53.15 -29.32
N HIS A 3 11.27 -53.03 -28.03
CA HIS A 3 10.30 -52.11 -27.52
C HIS A 3 11.03 -50.79 -27.22
N ALA A 4 10.63 -49.71 -27.92
CA ALA A 4 11.07 -48.35 -27.62
C ALA A 4 10.11 -47.76 -26.58
N LEU A 5 10.65 -47.38 -25.39
CA LEU A 5 9.93 -46.61 -24.41
C LEU A 5 10.11 -45.12 -24.77
N SER A 6 9.02 -44.44 -25.07
CA SER A 6 8.96 -42.98 -25.19
C SER A 6 8.76 -42.39 -23.81
N MET A 7 9.76 -41.64 -23.34
CA MET A 7 9.64 -40.77 -22.14
C MET A 7 8.99 -39.46 -22.58
N ALA A 8 7.78 -39.18 -22.12
CA ALA A 8 7.14 -37.89 -22.21
C ALA A 8 7.67 -36.98 -21.07
N ALA A 9 8.39 -35.94 -21.43
CA ALA A 9 8.81 -34.91 -20.48
C ALA A 9 7.65 -33.93 -20.22
N ALA A 10 7.10 -33.95 -19.02
CA ALA A 10 6.13 -32.95 -18.58
C ALA A 10 6.84 -31.63 -18.21
N LEU A 11 6.63 -30.59 -18.99
CA LEU A 11 7.02 -29.22 -18.61
C LEU A 11 6.09 -28.74 -17.50
N VAL A 12 6.62 -28.61 -16.30
CA VAL A 12 5.95 -27.89 -15.19
C VAL A 12 6.22 -26.41 -15.39
N ALA A 13 5.19 -25.67 -15.83
CA ALA A 13 5.22 -24.22 -15.86
C ALA A 13 5.16 -23.69 -14.41
N PHE A 14 6.28 -23.17 -13.90
CA PHE A 14 6.29 -22.39 -12.67
C PHE A 14 5.58 -21.06 -12.94
N ALA A 15 4.35 -20.92 -12.46
CA ALA A 15 3.69 -19.63 -12.37
C ALA A 15 4.43 -18.82 -11.27
N CYS A 16 5.22 -17.82 -11.67
CA CYS A 16 5.74 -16.81 -10.76
C CYS A 16 4.55 -15.95 -10.28
N GLY A 17 3.84 -16.40 -9.25
CA GLY A 17 2.99 -15.55 -8.43
C GLY A 17 3.91 -14.59 -7.68
N GLY A 18 3.78 -13.28 -7.92
CA GLY A 18 4.50 -12.28 -7.15
C GLY A 18 4.04 -12.36 -5.70
N ASP A 19 4.90 -12.82 -4.81
CA ASP A 19 4.61 -12.91 -3.38
C ASP A 19 4.46 -11.50 -2.81
N ALA A 20 3.27 -11.20 -2.27
CA ALA A 20 3.07 -10.08 -1.37
C ALA A 20 3.96 -10.29 -0.13
N ARG A 21 4.91 -9.40 0.10
CA ARG A 21 5.83 -9.51 1.21
C ARG A 21 5.53 -8.43 2.22
N ALA A 22 4.93 -8.83 3.34
CA ALA A 22 4.74 -8.01 4.52
C ALA A 22 5.91 -8.25 5.47
N GLU A 23 6.57 -7.19 5.95
CA GLU A 23 7.74 -7.33 6.80
C GLU A 23 7.87 -6.17 7.80
N VAL A 24 7.91 -6.53 9.11
CA VAL A 24 8.40 -5.62 10.15
C VAL A 24 9.92 -5.51 9.99
N LYS A 25 10.42 -4.36 9.53
CA LYS A 25 11.85 -4.11 9.27
C LYS A 25 12.62 -3.87 10.55
N ASP A 26 12.06 -3.12 11.48
CA ASP A 26 12.58 -2.90 12.82
C ASP A 26 11.46 -2.51 13.80
N GLN A 27 11.67 -2.70 15.07
CA GLN A 27 10.75 -2.31 16.14
C GLN A 27 11.47 -2.06 17.46
N ALA A 28 10.98 -1.06 18.19
CA ALA A 28 11.45 -0.67 19.51
C ALA A 28 10.27 -0.15 20.35
N ALA A 29 10.49 0.05 21.64
CA ALA A 29 9.43 0.56 22.54
C ALA A 29 8.88 1.93 22.10
N ASN A 30 9.69 2.75 21.41
CA ASN A 30 9.33 4.12 20.98
C ASN A 30 9.11 4.28 19.48
N GLY A 31 9.10 3.19 18.69
CA GLY A 31 8.87 3.27 17.25
C GLY A 31 9.05 1.96 16.52
N PHE A 32 8.67 1.96 15.24
CA PHE A 32 8.81 0.81 14.34
C PHE A 32 8.93 1.25 12.88
N THR A 33 9.38 0.32 12.04
CA THR A 33 9.36 0.44 10.58
C THR A 33 8.75 -0.81 9.99
N VAL A 34 7.76 -0.64 9.10
CA VAL A 34 7.13 -1.73 8.35
C VAL A 34 7.23 -1.45 6.85
N GLU A 35 7.27 -2.51 6.04
CA GLU A 35 7.34 -2.41 4.60
C GLU A 35 6.56 -3.54 3.95
N ASN A 36 5.71 -3.20 3.01
CA ASN A 36 4.92 -4.13 2.21
C ASN A 36 5.19 -3.88 0.74
N SER A 37 5.20 -4.90 -0.10
CA SER A 37 5.40 -4.75 -1.53
C SER A 37 4.46 -5.64 -2.35
N GLU A 38 4.00 -5.11 -3.49
CA GLU A 38 3.18 -5.82 -4.49
C GLU A 38 3.70 -5.48 -5.88
N TRP A 39 3.63 -6.45 -6.78
CA TRP A 39 3.82 -6.21 -8.21
C TRP A 39 2.46 -6.17 -8.91
N VAL A 40 2.30 -5.26 -9.87
CA VAL A 40 1.07 -5.08 -10.65
C VAL A 40 1.39 -4.99 -12.15
N ASP A 41 0.51 -5.57 -12.98
CA ASP A 41 0.56 -5.49 -14.46
C ASP A 41 -0.04 -4.14 -14.91
N ALA A 42 0.65 -3.06 -14.60
CA ALA A 42 0.31 -1.70 -14.99
C ALA A 42 1.59 -0.86 -15.00
N ASP A 43 1.68 0.13 -15.89
CA ASP A 43 2.80 1.06 -15.89
C ASP A 43 2.78 1.99 -14.66
N PRO A 44 3.92 2.62 -14.29
CA PRO A 44 3.99 3.45 -13.08
C PRO A 44 3.02 4.64 -13.09
N GLN A 45 2.70 5.22 -14.25
CA GLN A 45 1.78 6.35 -14.33
C GLN A 45 0.33 5.90 -14.08
N THR A 46 -0.08 4.77 -14.66
CA THR A 46 -1.38 4.15 -14.39
C THR A 46 -1.52 3.77 -12.91
N ALA A 47 -0.47 3.18 -12.31
CA ALA A 47 -0.46 2.85 -10.89
C ALA A 47 -0.53 4.10 -10.00
N TRP A 48 0.17 5.17 -10.38
CA TRP A 48 0.12 6.46 -9.70
C TRP A 48 -1.28 7.09 -9.74
N THR A 49 -1.90 7.13 -10.92
CA THR A 49 -3.26 7.68 -11.08
C THR A 49 -4.24 6.92 -10.17
N ALA A 50 -4.20 5.59 -10.19
CA ALA A 50 -5.04 4.79 -9.31
C ALA A 50 -4.75 5.06 -7.82
N LEU A 51 -3.47 5.17 -7.42
CA LEU A 51 -3.08 5.48 -6.05
C LEU A 51 -3.73 6.76 -5.55
N VAL A 52 -3.64 7.86 -6.32
CA VAL A 52 -4.03 9.19 -5.84
C VAL A 52 -5.48 9.57 -6.16
N GLU A 53 -6.00 9.19 -7.32
CA GLU A 53 -7.33 9.60 -7.78
C GLU A 53 -8.44 8.62 -7.37
N ASP A 54 -8.10 7.32 -7.24
CA ASP A 54 -9.07 6.27 -6.96
C ASP A 54 -9.04 5.82 -5.48
N VAL A 55 -8.42 6.56 -4.56
CA VAL A 55 -8.25 6.13 -3.16
C VAL A 55 -9.55 5.67 -2.52
N GLY A 56 -10.65 6.34 -2.80
CA GLY A 56 -11.98 5.99 -2.32
C GLY A 56 -12.52 4.66 -2.86
N GLN A 57 -11.92 4.11 -3.94
CA GLN A 57 -12.37 2.87 -4.59
C GLN A 57 -11.57 1.64 -4.15
N TRP A 58 -10.34 1.83 -3.70
CA TRP A 58 -9.46 0.71 -3.34
C TRP A 58 -9.11 0.63 -1.85
N TRP A 59 -9.23 1.73 -1.09
CA TRP A 59 -8.95 1.71 0.33
C TRP A 59 -9.98 0.86 1.08
N PRO A 60 -9.60 -0.03 2.00
CA PRO A 60 -10.55 -0.83 2.76
C PRO A 60 -11.46 0.05 3.63
N ALA A 61 -12.77 -0.06 3.46
CA ALA A 61 -13.73 0.74 4.21
C ALA A 61 -13.60 0.54 5.74
N ALA A 62 -13.19 -0.66 6.19
CA ALA A 62 -12.90 -0.94 7.59
C ALA A 62 -11.70 -0.17 8.16
N HIS A 63 -10.89 0.47 7.30
CA HIS A 63 -9.76 1.32 7.68
C HIS A 63 -10.06 2.81 7.54
N THR A 64 -11.32 3.19 7.61
CA THR A 64 -11.80 4.58 7.66
C THR A 64 -12.46 4.86 9.01
N TRP A 65 -12.58 6.12 9.39
CA TRP A 65 -13.21 6.48 10.65
C TRP A 65 -14.73 6.24 10.65
N TRP A 66 -15.36 6.34 9.46
CA TRP A 66 -16.83 6.31 9.36
C TRP A 66 -17.34 5.17 8.48
N GLY A 67 -16.48 4.22 8.10
CA GLY A 67 -16.88 3.00 7.38
C GLY A 67 -17.16 3.20 5.89
N ASP A 68 -16.79 4.36 5.32
CA ASP A 68 -17.03 4.69 3.91
C ASP A 68 -15.75 5.24 3.24
N SER A 69 -15.07 4.41 2.48
CA SER A 69 -13.84 4.79 1.79
C SER A 69 -14.07 5.86 0.70
N THR A 70 -15.28 6.03 0.19
CA THR A 70 -15.59 7.07 -0.81
C THR A 70 -15.42 8.50 -0.27
N LYS A 71 -15.28 8.64 1.04
CA LYS A 71 -15.01 9.92 1.73
C LYS A 71 -13.52 10.28 1.79
N LEU A 72 -12.65 9.34 1.38
CA LEU A 72 -11.21 9.57 1.33
C LEU A 72 -10.81 10.35 0.08
N SER A 73 -9.80 11.18 0.24
CA SER A 73 -9.15 11.91 -0.87
C SER A 73 -7.67 12.12 -0.58
N ILE A 74 -6.87 12.13 -1.65
CA ILE A 74 -5.46 12.52 -1.61
C ILE A 74 -5.28 13.75 -2.50
N SER A 75 -4.78 14.85 -1.94
CA SER A 75 -4.37 16.04 -2.70
C SER A 75 -2.86 15.96 -2.94
N PRO A 76 -2.39 15.47 -4.12
CA PRO A 76 -0.99 15.14 -4.34
C PRO A 76 -0.13 16.38 -4.65
N VAL A 77 -0.13 17.35 -3.73
CA VAL A 77 0.70 18.55 -3.75
C VAL A 77 1.36 18.72 -2.39
N ALA A 78 2.57 19.31 -2.34
CA ALA A 78 3.22 19.58 -1.07
C ALA A 78 2.36 20.48 -0.19
N GLY A 79 2.12 20.07 1.06
CA GLY A 79 1.17 20.70 1.97
C GLY A 79 -0.28 20.24 1.78
N GLY A 80 -0.57 19.43 0.77
CA GLY A 80 -1.87 18.80 0.59
C GLY A 80 -2.17 17.76 1.67
N CYS A 81 -3.38 17.23 1.67
CA CYS A 81 -3.80 16.26 2.67
C CYS A 81 -4.19 14.92 2.08
N PHE A 82 -3.96 13.86 2.85
CA PHE A 82 -4.73 12.64 2.82
C PHE A 82 -5.84 12.80 3.86
N CYS A 83 -7.06 12.98 3.40
CA CYS A 83 -8.20 13.38 4.21
C CYS A 83 -9.39 12.44 4.05
N GLU A 84 -10.21 12.36 5.11
CA GLU A 84 -11.54 11.76 5.08
C GLU A 84 -12.56 12.83 5.48
N ILE A 85 -13.54 13.12 4.59
CA ILE A 85 -14.52 14.19 4.77
C ILE A 85 -15.92 13.65 4.55
N ASP A 86 -16.71 13.62 5.62
CA ASP A 86 -18.11 13.22 5.59
C ASP A 86 -19.00 14.33 6.19
N GLY A 87 -19.29 15.32 5.38
CA GLY A 87 -20.02 16.51 5.79
C GLY A 87 -19.27 17.34 6.82
N VAL A 88 -19.82 17.42 8.02
CA VAL A 88 -19.18 18.16 9.14
C VAL A 88 -18.11 17.34 9.86
N ARG A 89 -18.08 16.01 9.65
CA ARG A 89 -17.05 15.13 10.21
C ARG A 89 -15.85 15.15 9.29
N GLN A 90 -14.68 15.49 9.80
CA GLN A 90 -13.46 15.63 9.01
C GLN A 90 -12.26 15.06 9.77
N ALA A 91 -11.45 14.28 9.07
CA ALA A 91 -10.18 13.79 9.57
C ALA A 91 -9.06 14.11 8.58
N TRP A 92 -8.00 14.73 9.08
CA TRP A 92 -6.75 14.92 8.37
C TRP A 92 -5.83 13.76 8.74
N HIS A 93 -5.74 12.75 7.90
CA HIS A 93 -4.95 11.56 8.20
C HIS A 93 -3.45 11.84 8.17
N MET A 94 -2.96 12.44 7.07
CA MET A 94 -1.54 12.77 6.89
C MET A 94 -1.38 14.00 5.99
N THR A 95 -0.26 14.71 6.16
CA THR A 95 0.16 15.80 5.27
C THR A 95 1.01 15.25 4.14
N ILE A 96 0.77 15.67 2.90
CA ILE A 96 1.63 15.36 1.76
C ILE A 96 2.92 16.18 1.88
N ALA A 97 4.05 15.50 2.02
CA ALA A 97 5.35 16.14 2.23
C ALA A 97 6.24 16.15 0.97
N PHE A 98 6.04 15.17 0.07
CA PHE A 98 6.83 15.05 -1.16
C PHE A 98 6.01 14.36 -2.25
N VAL A 99 6.12 14.85 -3.49
CA VAL A 99 5.43 14.32 -4.67
C VAL A 99 6.40 14.25 -5.85
N ASP A 100 6.65 13.07 -6.37
CA ASP A 100 7.29 12.81 -7.67
C ASP A 100 6.36 11.85 -8.45
N PRO A 101 5.50 12.36 -9.34
CA PRO A 101 4.46 11.57 -10.00
C PRO A 101 5.02 10.33 -10.70
N GLY A 102 4.36 9.19 -10.48
CA GLY A 102 4.78 7.90 -11.02
C GLY A 102 5.95 7.24 -10.28
N LYS A 103 6.51 7.88 -9.22
CA LYS A 103 7.68 7.35 -8.50
C LYS A 103 7.52 7.35 -6.98
N LEU A 104 7.14 8.49 -6.38
CA LEU A 104 7.13 8.63 -4.92
C LEU A 104 6.06 9.62 -4.44
N LEU A 105 5.23 9.13 -3.52
CA LEU A 105 4.38 9.97 -2.68
C LEU A 105 4.81 9.77 -1.22
N ARG A 106 5.28 10.84 -0.56
CA ARG A 106 5.58 10.79 0.87
C ARG A 106 4.58 11.64 1.64
N MET A 107 4.07 11.05 2.69
CA MET A 107 3.17 11.67 3.65
C MET A 107 3.80 11.68 5.03
N THR A 108 3.45 12.66 5.88
CA THR A 108 3.90 12.73 7.27
C THR A 108 2.72 12.87 8.21
N GLY A 109 2.81 12.24 9.37
CA GLY A 109 1.76 12.23 10.39
C GLY A 109 1.60 10.87 11.08
N GLY A 110 0.65 10.78 11.99
CA GLY A 110 0.23 9.54 12.62
C GLY A 110 -1.01 8.99 11.88
N LEU A 111 -0.85 7.93 11.09
CA LEU A 111 -1.97 7.34 10.36
C LEU A 111 -2.95 6.64 11.30
N GLY A 112 -4.25 6.90 11.12
CA GLY A 112 -5.32 6.28 11.90
C GLY A 112 -5.21 6.55 13.40
N PRO A 113 -5.39 5.55 14.27
CA PRO A 113 -5.36 5.72 15.73
C PRO A 113 -4.06 6.32 16.27
N MET A 114 -2.95 6.17 15.57
CA MET A 114 -1.65 6.72 15.97
C MET A 114 -1.65 8.26 16.04
N GLN A 115 -2.54 8.91 15.29
CA GLN A 115 -2.72 10.36 15.37
C GLN A 115 -3.20 10.78 16.77
N GLY A 116 -4.23 10.12 17.29
CA GLY A 116 -4.76 10.37 18.65
C GLY A 116 -3.79 9.98 19.77
N MET A 117 -2.83 9.09 19.49
CA MET A 117 -1.75 8.75 20.41
C MET A 117 -0.61 9.79 20.42
N GLY A 118 -0.66 10.85 19.57
CA GLY A 118 0.39 11.83 19.43
C GLY A 118 1.65 11.33 18.73
N LEU A 119 1.56 10.19 18.01
CA LEU A 119 2.66 9.64 17.25
C LEU A 119 2.79 10.34 15.90
N ASN A 120 4.00 10.36 15.38
CA ASN A 120 4.29 10.90 14.05
C ASN A 120 5.11 9.90 13.24
N GLY A 121 5.13 10.07 11.92
CA GLY A 121 5.88 9.20 11.05
C GLY A 121 5.97 9.71 9.62
N ALA A 122 6.74 8.97 8.82
CA ALA A 122 6.80 9.13 7.37
C ALA A 122 6.28 7.86 6.70
N LEU A 123 5.29 8.02 5.82
CA LEU A 123 4.72 6.96 5.00
C LEU A 123 5.07 7.25 3.55
N GLU A 124 5.56 6.24 2.84
CA GLU A 124 5.96 6.35 1.44
C GLU A 124 5.28 5.29 0.57
N TRP A 125 4.70 5.74 -0.52
CA TRP A 125 4.33 4.93 -1.67
C TRP A 125 5.41 5.11 -2.73
N ARG A 126 6.21 4.08 -2.94
CA ARG A 126 7.30 4.05 -3.92
C ARG A 126 6.88 3.19 -5.09
N LEU A 127 6.99 3.70 -6.30
CA LEU A 127 6.67 3.02 -7.54
C LEU A 127 7.92 2.90 -8.40
N ALA A 128 8.20 1.70 -8.90
CA ALA A 128 9.33 1.47 -9.79
C ALA A 128 8.90 0.52 -10.91
N GLU A 129 9.30 0.82 -12.14
CA GLU A 129 9.13 -0.10 -13.25
C GLU A 129 9.91 -1.40 -12.98
N GLU A 130 9.25 -2.52 -13.12
CA GLU A 130 9.82 -3.84 -12.90
C GLU A 130 9.14 -4.89 -13.79
N ASN A 131 9.91 -5.57 -14.62
CA ASN A 131 9.43 -6.69 -15.46
C ASN A 131 8.20 -6.34 -16.32
N GLY A 132 8.15 -5.14 -16.90
CA GLY A 132 7.05 -4.68 -17.74
C GLY A 132 5.79 -4.24 -16.98
N GLY A 133 5.83 -4.20 -15.68
CA GLY A 133 4.79 -3.67 -14.79
C GLY A 133 5.40 -2.75 -13.74
N THR A 134 4.77 -2.64 -12.59
CA THR A 134 5.21 -1.77 -11.50
C THR A 134 5.34 -2.54 -10.19
N ARG A 135 6.49 -2.41 -9.53
CA ARG A 135 6.66 -2.75 -8.11
C ARG A 135 6.18 -1.55 -7.28
N ILE A 136 5.19 -1.77 -6.43
CA ILE A 136 4.71 -0.78 -5.47
C ILE A 136 5.19 -1.21 -4.09
N VAL A 137 5.89 -0.30 -3.39
CA VAL A 137 6.33 -0.49 -2.02
C VAL A 137 5.61 0.52 -1.14
N LEU A 138 4.94 0.03 -0.11
CA LEU A 138 4.38 0.84 0.97
C LEU A 138 5.27 0.70 2.19
N TRP A 139 5.98 1.77 2.53
CA TRP A 139 6.88 1.85 3.65
C TRP A 139 6.38 2.85 4.68
N TYR A 140 6.42 2.49 5.95
CA TYR A 140 6.02 3.39 7.03
C TYR A 140 6.94 3.25 8.23
N ARG A 141 7.49 4.39 8.67
CA ARG A 141 8.19 4.52 9.94
C ARG A 141 7.40 5.46 10.82
N ALA A 142 7.03 5.00 12.03
CA ALA A 142 6.32 5.78 13.02
C ALA A 142 6.98 5.65 14.39
N GLY A 143 6.86 6.70 15.20
CA GLY A 143 7.40 6.72 16.54
C GLY A 143 6.96 7.97 17.31
N GLY A 144 7.38 8.03 18.55
CA GLY A 144 7.08 9.13 19.44
C GLY A 144 7.02 8.68 20.90
N TYR A 145 6.69 9.63 21.79
CA TYR A 145 6.44 9.31 23.19
C TYR A 145 5.04 8.69 23.35
N THR A 146 4.99 7.53 23.98
CA THR A 146 3.76 6.88 24.42
C THR A 146 4.06 6.03 25.66
N PRO A 147 3.12 5.88 26.60
CA PRO A 147 3.26 4.91 27.69
C PRO A 147 3.19 3.45 27.20
N ASP A 148 2.74 3.22 25.96
CA ASP A 148 2.61 1.91 25.35
C ASP A 148 3.91 1.49 24.68
N ASP A 149 4.16 0.17 24.65
CA ASP A 149 5.29 -0.41 23.91
C ASP A 149 4.94 -0.51 22.42
N LEU A 150 5.52 0.38 21.59
CA LEU A 150 5.24 0.43 20.14
C LEU A 150 5.71 -0.82 19.39
N ALA A 151 6.63 -1.61 19.93
CA ALA A 151 6.99 -2.89 19.32
C ALA A 151 5.79 -3.83 19.18
N ARG A 152 4.78 -3.74 20.05
CA ARG A 152 3.57 -4.54 19.97
C ARG A 152 2.63 -4.10 18.86
N PHE A 153 2.72 -2.85 18.41
CA PHE A 153 1.89 -2.31 17.32
C PHE A 153 2.42 -2.67 15.95
N ALA A 154 3.73 -2.85 15.81
CA ALA A 154 4.37 -3.08 14.52
C ALA A 154 3.73 -4.22 13.70
N PRO A 155 3.49 -5.45 14.24
CA PRO A 155 2.86 -6.52 13.47
C PRO A 155 1.40 -6.25 13.09
N MET A 156 0.68 -5.42 13.86
CA MET A 156 -0.69 -5.03 13.54
C MET A 156 -0.70 -4.00 12.42
N VAL A 157 0.15 -2.99 12.50
CA VAL A 157 0.28 -1.95 11.47
C VAL A 157 0.74 -2.56 10.15
N ASP A 158 1.69 -3.50 10.19
CA ASP A 158 2.14 -4.25 9.02
C ASP A 158 0.99 -4.95 8.31
N ARG A 159 0.15 -5.70 9.03
CA ARG A 159 -1.03 -6.37 8.45
C ARG A 159 -2.05 -5.38 7.88
N VAL A 160 -2.30 -4.26 8.57
CA VAL A 160 -3.21 -3.22 8.08
C VAL A 160 -2.69 -2.62 6.78
N GLN A 161 -1.41 -2.32 6.69
CA GLN A 161 -0.79 -1.77 5.48
C GLN A 161 -0.73 -2.79 4.33
N ALA A 162 -0.51 -4.07 4.62
CA ALA A 162 -0.62 -5.14 3.62
C ALA A 162 -2.04 -5.17 3.00
N GLN A 163 -3.09 -4.99 3.79
CA GLN A 163 -4.48 -4.92 3.28
C GLN A 163 -4.71 -3.66 2.44
N GLN A 164 -4.16 -2.51 2.81
CA GLN A 164 -4.25 -1.27 2.05
C GLN A 164 -3.55 -1.40 0.69
N LEU A 165 -2.32 -1.88 0.67
CA LEU A 165 -1.58 -2.14 -0.56
C LEU A 165 -2.26 -3.20 -1.43
N GLY A 166 -2.75 -4.28 -0.82
CA GLY A 166 -3.52 -5.33 -1.49
C GLY A 166 -4.80 -4.81 -2.14
N GLY A 167 -5.47 -3.83 -1.52
CA GLY A 167 -6.63 -3.14 -2.09
C GLY A 167 -6.29 -2.40 -3.38
N LEU A 168 -5.21 -1.60 -3.37
CA LEU A 168 -4.72 -0.91 -4.57
C LEU A 168 -4.33 -1.91 -5.68
N ALA A 169 -3.59 -2.97 -5.34
CA ALA A 169 -3.20 -3.98 -6.30
C ALA A 169 -4.40 -4.71 -6.92
N ALA A 170 -5.42 -5.03 -6.12
CA ALA A 170 -6.66 -5.66 -6.61
C ALA A 170 -7.44 -4.71 -7.53
N HIS A 171 -7.49 -3.41 -7.22
CA HIS A 171 -8.13 -2.40 -8.05
C HIS A 171 -7.45 -2.28 -9.42
N LEU A 172 -6.12 -2.22 -9.45
CA LEU A 172 -5.33 -2.18 -10.68
C LEU A 172 -5.54 -3.44 -11.55
N ARG A 173 -5.56 -4.63 -10.96
CA ARG A 173 -5.85 -5.89 -11.67
C ARG A 173 -7.24 -5.86 -12.34
N LYS A 174 -8.25 -5.32 -11.68
CA LYS A 174 -9.60 -5.18 -12.26
C LYS A 174 -9.60 -4.23 -13.45
N ARG A 175 -8.92 -3.09 -13.36
CA ARG A 175 -8.80 -2.12 -14.46
C ARG A 175 -8.10 -2.73 -15.69
N SER A 176 -6.99 -3.44 -15.49
CA SER A 176 -6.27 -4.13 -16.58
C SER A 176 -7.13 -5.18 -17.28
N ALA A 177 -7.95 -5.93 -16.54
CA ALA A 177 -8.87 -6.92 -17.12
C ALA A 177 -9.98 -6.26 -17.95
N SER A 178 -10.50 -5.11 -17.53
CA SER A 178 -11.58 -4.38 -18.24
C SER A 178 -11.09 -3.66 -19.49
N GLY A 179 -9.80 -3.25 -19.54
CA GLY A 179 -9.22 -2.58 -20.70
C GLY A 179 -8.77 -3.52 -21.84
N LYS A 180 -8.82 -4.84 -21.63
CA LYS A 180 -8.45 -5.88 -22.61
C LYS A 180 -9.67 -6.45 -23.36
N GLN A 181 -10.90 -5.94 -23.13
CA GLN A 181 -12.14 -6.25 -23.85
C GLN A 181 -12.42 -5.20 -24.91
#